data_dc5b248816734e4dafca51f959a48dd7
#
_entry.id   dc5b248816734e4dafca51f959a48dd7
#
_cell.length_a   1.000
_cell.length_b   1.000
_cell.length_c   1.000
_cell.angle_alpha   90.00
_cell.angle_beta   90.00
_cell.angle_gamma   90.00
#
_symmetry.space_group_name_H-M   'P 1'
#
loop_
_entity.id
_entity.type
_entity.pdbx_description
1 polymer ?
#
loop_
_entity_poly.entity_id
_entity_poly.type
_entity_poly.pdbx_seq_one_letter_code
_entity_poly.pdbx_strand_id
1 'polypeptide(L)'
;WTESMFGGMPTATIHAATDGDWTQKIYDFLLTGRRPATYLFISLVGAWLLMLAFGVHPLIAVGGAVAVTFCSYNLQIIQVGHNTKMQAIAFLPWVLAALVYTYNAALKKKKWLPLCAFGAAMFALFVSFQVKANHPQITYYLALMILLYALMLLVWLLWRKERRGLLGRFFAASGLLLVLGCTGIATNAIKLLPTFEYTPYSMRGGSTVGADGSKETKGLDLDYATAWSYGWEELPNLLIPNFNGGSSAGSVDPDKSETIALLESAGQPGARSMADSLPMY
;
A
#
# COMPACT_ATOMS: atom_id res chain seq x y z
N TRP A 1 6.31 16.62 2.98
CA TRP A 1 4.90 16.91 2.61
C TRP A 1 3.98 15.72 2.88
N THR A 2 4.30 14.53 2.39
CA THR A 2 3.47 13.32 2.57
C THR A 2 3.47 12.79 4.01
N GLU A 3 4.52 13.00 4.78
CA GLU A 3 4.56 12.58 6.19
C GLU A 3 3.73 13.50 7.09
N SER A 4 3.57 14.78 6.73
CA SER A 4 2.73 15.73 7.47
C SER A 4 1.24 15.63 7.13
N MET A 5 0.87 15.09 5.95
CA MET A 5 -0.54 14.90 5.58
C MET A 5 -1.29 13.88 6.44
N PHE A 6 -0.59 12.93 7.06
CA PHE A 6 -1.19 11.84 7.82
C PHE A 6 -1.24 12.07 9.33
N GLY A 7 -1.30 13.28 9.79
CA GLY A 7 -1.47 13.52 11.22
C GLY A 7 -1.15 14.94 11.65
N GLY A 8 -0.82 15.83 10.71
CA GLY A 8 -0.46 17.21 11.04
C GLY A 8 0.77 17.33 11.96
N MET A 9 1.51 16.21 12.16
CA MET A 9 2.72 16.25 12.96
C MET A 9 3.85 16.91 12.21
N PRO A 10 4.60 17.77 12.89
CA PRO A 10 5.85 18.29 12.35
C PRO A 10 6.78 17.12 12.01
N THR A 11 7.17 16.99 10.73
CA THR A 11 8.13 15.99 10.27
C THR A 11 9.44 16.00 11.07
N ALA A 12 9.85 17.18 11.52
CA ALA A 12 11.03 17.35 12.37
C ALA A 12 10.97 16.53 13.69
N THR A 13 9.80 16.43 14.33
CA THR A 13 9.63 15.68 15.56
C THR A 13 9.75 14.17 15.32
N ILE A 14 9.23 13.69 14.20
CA ILE A 14 9.31 12.28 13.82
C ILE A 14 10.75 11.91 13.45
N HIS A 15 11.45 12.78 12.72
CA HIS A 15 12.86 12.56 12.37
C HIS A 15 13.77 12.56 13.60
N ALA A 16 13.59 13.49 14.53
CA ALA A 16 14.35 13.54 15.76
C ALA A 16 14.16 12.27 16.61
N ALA A 17 12.94 11.73 16.67
CA ALA A 17 12.66 10.50 17.41
C ALA A 17 13.21 9.23 16.75
N THR A 18 13.48 9.26 15.44
CA THR A 18 14.03 8.10 14.69
C THR A 18 15.51 8.23 14.36
N ASP A 19 16.15 9.36 14.71
CA ASP A 19 17.56 9.59 14.48
C ASP A 19 18.40 8.56 15.28
N GLY A 20 19.19 7.78 14.53
CA GLY A 20 19.98 6.70 15.10
C GLY A 20 19.33 5.31 15.08
N ASP A 21 18.04 5.19 14.71
CA ASP A 21 17.39 3.89 14.53
C ASP A 21 18.05 3.10 13.39
N TRP A 22 18.59 1.92 13.72
CA TRP A 22 19.23 1.04 12.75
C TRP A 22 18.26 0.56 11.65
N THR A 23 16.96 0.44 11.95
CA THR A 23 15.93 0.09 10.96
C THR A 23 15.77 1.19 9.95
N GLN A 24 15.89 2.47 10.35
CA GLN A 24 15.91 3.61 9.44
C GLN A 24 17.11 3.52 8.50
N LYS A 25 18.31 3.24 9.02
CA LYS A 25 19.52 3.11 8.20
C LYS A 25 19.42 2.01 7.16
N ILE A 26 18.89 0.83 7.54
CA ILE A 26 18.64 -0.27 6.60
C ILE A 26 17.58 0.12 5.56
N TYR A 27 16.50 0.75 6.01
CA TYR A 27 15.43 1.21 5.12
C TYR A 27 15.95 2.23 4.11
N ASP A 28 16.71 3.20 4.57
CA ASP A 28 17.31 4.23 3.70
C ASP A 28 18.34 3.62 2.75
N PHE A 29 19.10 2.62 3.20
CA PHE A 29 20.02 1.87 2.33
C PHE A 29 19.27 1.11 1.23
N LEU A 30 18.19 0.40 1.56
CA LEU A 30 17.37 -0.33 0.58
C LEU A 30 16.63 0.61 -0.37
N LEU A 31 16.29 1.81 0.09
CA LEU A 31 15.52 2.81 -0.66
C LEU A 31 16.36 4.06 -1.00
N THR A 32 17.68 3.88 -1.18
CA THR A 32 18.60 4.99 -1.46
C THR A 32 18.05 5.94 -2.52
N GLY A 33 17.78 7.17 -2.09
CA GLY A 33 17.35 8.26 -2.95
C GLY A 33 15.87 8.36 -3.22
N ARG A 34 15.00 7.52 -2.61
CA ARG A 34 13.53 7.54 -2.80
C ARG A 34 13.14 7.70 -4.28
N ARG A 35 13.86 7.02 -5.17
CA ARG A 35 13.68 7.13 -6.61
C ARG A 35 12.64 6.13 -7.09
N PRO A 36 11.84 6.47 -8.11
CA PRO A 36 10.86 5.55 -8.70
C PRO A 36 11.46 4.19 -9.08
N ALA A 37 12.68 4.17 -9.62
CA ALA A 37 13.39 2.95 -9.99
C ALA A 37 13.59 1.99 -8.80
N THR A 38 13.86 2.51 -7.59
CA THR A 38 14.04 1.69 -6.39
C THR A 38 12.73 1.02 -5.97
N TYR A 39 11.61 1.75 -6.01
CA TYR A 39 10.30 1.19 -5.68
C TYR A 39 9.89 0.09 -6.65
N LEU A 40 10.10 0.32 -7.94
CA LEU A 40 9.83 -0.66 -8.97
C LEU A 40 10.71 -1.90 -8.81
N PHE A 41 12.01 -1.72 -8.52
CA PHE A 41 12.91 -2.85 -8.29
C PHE A 41 12.50 -3.67 -7.06
N ILE A 42 12.17 -3.04 -5.94
CA ILE A 42 11.68 -3.75 -4.74
C ILE A 42 10.38 -4.48 -5.06
N SER A 43 9.43 -3.83 -5.73
CA SER A 43 8.18 -4.48 -6.16
C SER A 43 8.44 -5.69 -7.05
N LEU A 44 9.33 -5.57 -8.04
CA LEU A 44 9.69 -6.63 -8.98
C LEU A 44 10.24 -7.87 -8.25
N VAL A 45 11.23 -7.66 -7.39
CA VAL A 45 11.84 -8.77 -6.64
C VAL A 45 10.83 -9.39 -5.67
N GLY A 46 10.02 -8.58 -4.99
CA GLY A 46 8.98 -9.08 -4.09
C GLY A 46 7.92 -9.90 -4.81
N ALA A 47 7.42 -9.43 -5.94
CA ALA A 47 6.46 -10.15 -6.76
C ALA A 47 7.04 -11.48 -7.30
N TRP A 48 8.28 -11.46 -7.73
CA TRP A 48 8.99 -12.67 -8.15
C TRP A 48 9.09 -13.69 -7.00
N LEU A 49 9.54 -13.28 -5.82
CA LEU A 49 9.62 -14.14 -4.63
C LEU A 49 8.25 -14.68 -4.22
N LEU A 50 7.20 -13.88 -4.30
CA LEU A 50 5.83 -14.32 -4.00
C LEU A 50 5.40 -15.44 -4.94
N MET A 51 5.66 -15.31 -6.24
CA MET A 51 5.34 -16.35 -7.21
C MET A 51 6.16 -17.62 -6.98
N LEU A 52 7.44 -17.50 -6.62
CA LEU A 52 8.26 -18.65 -6.23
C LEU A 52 7.70 -19.33 -4.98
N ALA A 53 7.20 -18.56 -3.99
CA ALA A 53 6.58 -19.13 -2.79
C ALA A 53 5.30 -19.91 -3.11
N PHE A 54 4.57 -19.52 -4.15
CA PHE A 54 3.45 -20.30 -4.71
C PHE A 54 3.88 -21.50 -5.54
N GLY A 55 5.17 -21.64 -5.85
CA GLY A 55 5.72 -22.77 -6.64
C GLY A 55 5.67 -22.53 -8.15
N VAL A 56 5.53 -21.31 -8.60
CA VAL A 56 5.60 -20.95 -10.02
C VAL A 56 7.04 -21.11 -10.51
N HIS A 57 7.21 -21.63 -11.74
CA HIS A 57 8.54 -21.79 -12.35
C HIS A 57 9.26 -20.43 -12.44
N PRO A 58 10.56 -20.33 -12.10
CA PRO A 58 11.28 -19.05 -11.97
C PRO A 58 11.19 -18.14 -13.20
N LEU A 59 11.26 -18.68 -14.41
CA LEU A 59 11.16 -17.90 -15.65
C LEU A 59 9.75 -17.33 -15.86
N ILE A 60 8.70 -18.12 -15.55
CA ILE A 60 7.30 -17.64 -15.63
C ILE A 60 7.06 -16.58 -14.56
N ALA A 61 7.64 -16.78 -13.36
CA ALA A 61 7.56 -15.82 -12.26
C ALA A 61 8.13 -14.45 -12.62
N VAL A 62 9.17 -14.38 -13.47
CA VAL A 62 9.70 -13.09 -13.98
C VAL A 62 8.64 -12.34 -14.78
N GLY A 63 7.94 -13.01 -15.71
CA GLY A 63 6.90 -12.39 -16.52
C GLY A 63 5.76 -11.83 -15.66
N GLY A 64 5.31 -12.62 -14.67
CA GLY A 64 4.29 -12.16 -13.74
C GLY A 64 4.75 -11.02 -12.82
N ALA A 65 6.01 -11.05 -12.36
CA ALA A 65 6.59 -9.97 -11.57
C ALA A 65 6.66 -8.66 -12.36
N VAL A 66 7.02 -8.73 -13.65
CA VAL A 66 7.00 -7.56 -14.55
C VAL A 66 5.58 -7.03 -14.70
N ALA A 67 4.59 -7.91 -14.95
CA ALA A 67 3.19 -7.50 -15.11
C ALA A 67 2.64 -6.80 -13.86
N VAL A 68 2.92 -7.32 -12.67
CA VAL A 68 2.48 -6.71 -11.40
C VAL A 68 3.19 -5.38 -11.15
N THR A 69 4.49 -5.32 -11.38
CA THR A 69 5.30 -4.14 -11.06
C THR A 69 5.00 -2.97 -11.98
N PHE A 70 4.88 -3.23 -13.27
CA PHE A 70 4.68 -2.21 -14.29
C PHE A 70 3.21 -2.07 -14.70
N CYS A 71 2.27 -2.50 -13.85
CA CYS A 71 0.86 -2.21 -14.10
C CYS A 71 0.62 -0.68 -14.12
N SER A 72 -0.37 -0.24 -14.90
CA SER A 72 -0.65 1.19 -15.09
C SER A 72 -0.86 1.93 -13.78
N TYR A 73 -1.52 1.31 -12.81
CA TYR A 73 -1.75 1.92 -11.51
C TYR A 73 -0.46 2.33 -10.78
N ASN A 74 0.55 1.47 -10.76
CA ASN A 74 1.83 1.78 -10.11
C ASN A 74 2.55 2.95 -10.81
N LEU A 75 2.47 3.02 -12.12
CA LEU A 75 3.07 4.11 -12.89
C LEU A 75 2.34 5.43 -12.64
N GLN A 76 1.01 5.40 -12.62
CA GLN A 76 0.18 6.58 -12.33
C GLN A 76 0.45 7.14 -10.92
N ILE A 77 0.47 6.30 -9.88
CA ILE A 77 0.73 6.79 -8.51
C ILE A 77 2.15 7.33 -8.32
N ILE A 78 3.12 6.83 -9.09
CA ILE A 78 4.48 7.40 -9.13
C ILE A 78 4.46 8.77 -9.80
N GLN A 79 3.76 8.89 -10.93
CA GLN A 79 3.65 10.13 -11.69
C GLN A 79 3.01 11.25 -10.86
N VAL A 80 1.97 10.92 -10.10
CA VAL A 80 1.27 11.84 -9.19
C VAL A 80 2.07 12.13 -7.91
N GLY A 81 3.20 11.46 -7.70
CA GLY A 81 4.08 11.72 -6.54
C GLY A 81 3.66 11.03 -5.24
N HIS A 82 2.78 10.02 -5.27
CA HIS A 82 2.37 9.25 -4.09
C HIS A 82 3.44 8.26 -3.64
N ASN A 83 4.61 8.76 -3.28
CA ASN A 83 5.80 7.97 -2.95
C ASN A 83 5.56 7.01 -1.78
N THR A 84 4.94 7.44 -0.70
CA THR A 84 4.65 6.60 0.48
C THR A 84 3.71 5.45 0.14
N LYS A 85 2.71 5.71 -0.71
CA LYS A 85 1.79 4.70 -1.22
C LYS A 85 2.53 3.65 -2.04
N MET A 86 3.38 4.09 -2.96
CA MET A 86 4.19 3.19 -3.79
C MET A 86 5.18 2.36 -2.96
N GLN A 87 5.81 2.95 -1.94
CA GLN A 87 6.66 2.21 -1.01
C GLN A 87 5.90 1.10 -0.28
N ALA A 88 4.72 1.42 0.24
CA ALA A 88 3.87 0.44 0.92
C ALA A 88 3.46 -0.71 -0.02
N ILE A 89 3.13 -0.40 -1.28
CA ILE A 89 2.81 -1.39 -2.32
C ILE A 89 4.03 -2.24 -2.68
N ALA A 90 5.22 -1.64 -2.77
CA ALA A 90 6.44 -2.35 -3.14
C ALA A 90 6.82 -3.46 -2.13
N PHE A 91 6.55 -3.25 -0.83
CA PHE A 91 6.80 -4.25 0.21
C PHE A 91 5.66 -5.25 0.40
N LEU A 92 4.48 -5.00 -0.13
CA LEU A 92 3.32 -5.90 0.01
C LEU A 92 3.62 -7.33 -0.47
N PRO A 93 4.19 -7.56 -1.68
CA PRO A 93 4.49 -8.92 -2.13
C PRO A 93 5.57 -9.61 -1.30
N TRP A 94 6.50 -8.89 -0.68
CA TRP A 94 7.49 -9.46 0.23
C TRP A 94 6.83 -10.04 1.49
N VAL A 95 5.90 -9.30 2.08
CA VAL A 95 5.12 -9.76 3.25
C VAL A 95 4.34 -11.01 2.89
N LEU A 96 3.65 -11.00 1.75
CA LEU A 96 2.88 -12.15 1.29
C LEU A 96 3.78 -13.35 0.93
N ALA A 97 4.96 -13.12 0.34
CA ALA A 97 5.92 -14.19 0.06
C ALA A 97 6.39 -14.89 1.33
N ALA A 98 6.74 -14.12 2.37
CA ALA A 98 7.14 -14.66 3.66
C ALA A 98 5.99 -15.40 4.37
N LEU A 99 4.76 -14.89 4.28
CA LEU A 99 3.54 -15.55 4.76
C LEU A 99 3.35 -16.92 4.11
N VAL A 100 3.32 -16.95 2.77
CA VAL A 100 3.12 -18.18 1.98
C VAL A 100 4.24 -19.17 2.23
N TYR A 101 5.49 -18.71 2.29
CA TYR A 101 6.63 -19.53 2.62
C TYR A 101 6.47 -20.19 3.99
N THR A 102 6.07 -19.43 5.01
CA THR A 102 5.89 -19.93 6.39
C THR A 102 4.83 -21.04 6.44
N TYR A 103 3.68 -20.85 5.81
CA TYR A 103 2.65 -21.89 5.75
C TYR A 103 3.10 -23.10 4.92
N ASN A 104 3.79 -22.87 3.80
CA ASN A 104 4.36 -23.99 3.02
C ASN A 104 5.40 -24.78 3.83
N ALA A 105 6.23 -24.11 4.62
CA ALA A 105 7.18 -24.77 5.51
C ALA A 105 6.45 -25.63 6.57
N ALA A 106 5.42 -25.08 7.23
CA ALA A 106 4.62 -25.78 8.22
C ALA A 106 3.94 -27.04 7.67
N LEU A 107 3.33 -26.90 6.49
CA LEU A 107 2.41 -27.93 5.98
C LEU A 107 3.11 -28.98 5.10
N LYS A 108 4.26 -28.66 4.47
CA LYS A 108 4.91 -29.52 3.46
C LYS A 108 6.29 -30.07 3.89
N LYS A 109 6.96 -29.51 4.91
CA LYS A 109 8.33 -29.87 5.26
C LYS A 109 8.40 -30.75 6.52
N LYS A 110 9.34 -31.72 6.53
CA LYS A 110 9.61 -32.54 7.72
C LYS A 110 10.21 -31.70 8.85
N LYS A 111 11.26 -30.94 8.58
CA LYS A 111 11.88 -29.99 9.51
C LYS A 111 11.20 -28.62 9.41
N TRP A 112 9.91 -28.60 9.74
CA TRP A 112 9.07 -27.42 9.53
C TRP A 112 9.36 -26.26 10.48
N LEU A 113 9.69 -26.54 11.75
CA LEU A 113 9.80 -25.51 12.78
C LEU A 113 10.90 -24.45 12.49
N PRO A 114 12.16 -24.80 12.19
CA PRO A 114 13.18 -23.80 11.89
C PRO A 114 12.87 -23.02 10.59
N LEU A 115 12.25 -23.66 9.62
CA LEU A 115 11.85 -22.99 8.38
C LEU A 115 10.68 -22.04 8.61
N CYS A 116 9.71 -22.41 9.46
CA CYS A 116 8.66 -21.51 9.90
C CYS A 116 9.21 -20.31 10.68
N ALA A 117 10.14 -20.55 11.60
CA ALA A 117 10.77 -19.49 12.38
C ALA A 117 11.49 -18.48 11.46
N PHE A 118 12.25 -18.98 10.48
CA PHE A 118 12.88 -18.15 9.46
C PHE A 118 11.86 -17.35 8.66
N GLY A 119 10.81 -18.02 8.13
CA GLY A 119 9.77 -17.38 7.34
C GLY A 119 9.02 -16.30 8.13
N ALA A 120 8.68 -16.58 9.40
CA ALA A 120 8.00 -15.62 10.27
C ALA A 120 8.92 -14.44 10.69
N ALA A 121 10.23 -14.66 10.84
CA ALA A 121 11.19 -13.57 11.05
C ALA A 121 11.28 -12.66 9.80
N MET A 122 11.31 -13.24 8.60
CA MET A 122 11.24 -12.46 7.35
C MET A 122 9.91 -11.72 7.23
N PHE A 123 8.80 -12.35 7.60
CA PHE A 123 7.50 -11.71 7.65
C PHE A 123 7.51 -10.48 8.56
N ALA A 124 8.04 -10.58 9.78
CA ALA A 124 8.17 -9.47 10.71
C ALA A 124 9.01 -8.32 10.13
N LEU A 125 10.15 -8.66 9.52
CA LEU A 125 11.03 -7.67 8.88
C LEU A 125 10.32 -6.92 7.76
N PHE A 126 9.62 -7.63 6.87
CA PHE A 126 8.93 -7.00 5.75
C PHE A 126 7.67 -6.24 6.18
N VAL A 127 6.96 -6.71 7.22
CA VAL A 127 5.89 -5.94 7.87
C VAL A 127 6.44 -4.64 8.45
N SER A 128 7.61 -4.68 9.11
CA SER A 128 8.26 -3.47 9.62
C SER A 128 8.53 -2.46 8.50
N PHE A 129 9.08 -2.88 7.37
CA PHE A 129 9.35 -2.00 6.24
C PHE A 129 8.07 -1.47 5.59
N GLN A 130 7.06 -2.32 5.45
CA GLN A 130 5.77 -1.94 4.87
C GLN A 130 5.06 -0.89 5.73
N VAL A 131 4.99 -1.10 7.05
CA VAL A 131 4.37 -0.16 8.00
C VAL A 131 5.16 1.15 8.07
N LYS A 132 6.50 1.09 7.95
CA LYS A 132 7.38 2.26 7.96
C LYS A 132 7.09 3.20 6.77
N ALA A 133 6.56 2.70 5.66
CA ALA A 133 6.10 3.51 4.53
C ALA A 133 4.98 4.49 4.93
N ASN A 134 4.36 4.29 6.08
CA ASN A 134 3.34 5.15 6.68
C ASN A 134 2.12 5.39 5.77
N HIS A 135 1.60 4.30 5.20
CA HIS A 135 0.36 4.33 4.41
C HIS A 135 -0.67 3.35 4.96
N PRO A 136 -1.43 3.73 6.02
CA PRO A 136 -2.33 2.83 6.76
C PRO A 136 -3.35 2.11 5.91
N GLN A 137 -3.87 2.75 4.85
CA GLN A 137 -4.84 2.14 3.93
C GLN A 137 -4.27 0.90 3.23
N ILE A 138 -3.05 0.97 2.73
CA ILE A 138 -2.39 -0.17 2.08
C ILE A 138 -2.08 -1.26 3.10
N THR A 139 -1.67 -0.89 4.32
CA THR A 139 -1.46 -1.84 5.42
C THR A 139 -2.76 -2.56 5.80
N TYR A 140 -3.88 -1.84 5.82
CA TYR A 140 -5.20 -2.44 6.07
C TYR A 140 -5.59 -3.45 4.98
N TYR A 141 -5.41 -3.13 3.71
CA TYR A 141 -5.68 -4.07 2.62
C TYR A 141 -4.76 -5.30 2.68
N LEU A 142 -3.49 -5.11 3.03
CA LEU A 142 -2.57 -6.20 3.26
C LEU A 142 -3.05 -7.12 4.40
N ALA A 143 -3.51 -6.54 5.53
CA ALA A 143 -4.05 -7.31 6.65
C ALA A 143 -5.28 -8.14 6.23
N LEU A 144 -6.18 -7.58 5.41
CA LEU A 144 -7.31 -8.31 4.85
C LEU A 144 -6.86 -9.47 3.95
N MET A 145 -5.86 -9.27 3.10
CA MET A 145 -5.32 -10.34 2.25
C MET A 145 -4.68 -11.46 3.07
N ILE A 146 -3.92 -11.11 4.12
CA ILE A 146 -3.32 -12.08 5.05
C ILE A 146 -4.41 -12.91 5.72
N LEU A 147 -5.43 -12.24 6.26
CA LEU A 147 -6.57 -12.89 6.92
C LEU A 147 -7.31 -13.82 5.96
N LEU A 148 -7.65 -13.33 4.77
CA LEU A 148 -8.36 -14.12 3.75
C LEU A 148 -7.56 -15.34 3.34
N TYR A 149 -6.24 -15.19 3.10
CA TYR A 149 -5.37 -16.31 2.76
C TYR A 149 -5.32 -17.37 3.89
N ALA A 150 -5.18 -16.93 5.15
CA ALA A 150 -5.18 -17.83 6.30
C ALA A 150 -6.52 -18.57 6.45
N LEU A 151 -7.65 -17.87 6.28
CA LEU A 151 -8.99 -18.45 6.33
C LEU A 151 -9.20 -19.47 5.19
N MET A 152 -8.82 -19.13 3.97
CA MET A 152 -8.91 -20.07 2.84
C MET A 152 -8.09 -21.34 3.10
N LEU A 153 -6.89 -21.18 3.64
CA LEU A 153 -6.02 -22.31 3.98
C LEU A 153 -6.61 -23.17 5.12
N LEU A 154 -7.20 -22.54 6.14
CA LEU A 154 -7.91 -23.22 7.24
C LEU A 154 -9.10 -24.01 6.69
N VAL A 155 -9.95 -23.39 5.88
CA VAL A 155 -11.10 -24.06 5.24
C VAL A 155 -10.63 -25.25 4.41
N TRP A 156 -9.57 -25.11 3.64
CA TRP A 156 -9.01 -26.18 2.85
C TRP A 156 -8.49 -27.35 3.71
N LEU A 157 -7.85 -27.09 4.86
CA LEU A 157 -7.39 -28.12 5.80
C LEU A 157 -8.58 -28.83 6.49
N LEU A 158 -9.64 -28.10 6.80
CA LEU A 158 -10.85 -28.68 7.42
C LEU A 158 -11.65 -29.53 6.44
N TRP A 159 -11.71 -29.11 5.16
CA TRP A 159 -12.45 -29.84 4.13
C TRP A 159 -11.78 -31.17 3.78
N ARG A 160 -10.46 -31.21 3.72
CA ARG A 160 -9.69 -32.42 3.41
C ARG A 160 -9.39 -33.23 4.66
N LYS A 161 -10.21 -34.30 4.93
CA LYS A 161 -10.10 -35.13 6.15
C LYS A 161 -8.68 -35.63 6.40
N GLU A 162 -7.96 -36.06 5.32
CA GLU A 162 -6.59 -36.56 5.36
C GLU A 162 -5.56 -35.50 5.80
N ARG A 163 -5.92 -34.22 5.78
CA ARG A 163 -5.04 -33.09 6.12
C ARG A 163 -5.30 -32.46 7.48
N ARG A 164 -6.36 -32.92 8.18
CA ARG A 164 -6.72 -32.41 9.51
C ARG A 164 -5.60 -32.60 10.55
N GLY A 165 -4.74 -33.61 10.39
CA GLY A 165 -3.55 -33.79 11.22
C GLY A 165 -2.52 -32.67 11.14
N LEU A 166 -2.63 -31.77 10.13
CA LEU A 166 -1.77 -30.59 9.97
C LEU A 166 -2.30 -29.33 10.65
N LEU A 167 -3.51 -29.38 11.24
CA LEU A 167 -4.11 -28.21 11.92
C LEU A 167 -3.24 -27.68 13.05
N GLY A 168 -2.60 -28.56 13.83
CA GLY A 168 -1.67 -28.12 14.88
C GLY A 168 -0.50 -27.30 14.35
N ARG A 169 0.06 -27.71 13.20
CA ARG A 169 1.14 -26.97 12.54
C ARG A 169 0.65 -25.67 11.92
N PHE A 170 -0.57 -25.63 11.39
CA PHE A 170 -1.19 -24.42 10.89
C PHE A 170 -1.36 -23.39 12.00
N PHE A 171 -1.94 -23.78 13.16
CA PHE A 171 -2.13 -22.86 14.28
C PHE A 171 -0.80 -22.40 14.90
N ALA A 172 0.21 -23.29 14.98
CA ALA A 172 1.55 -22.92 15.44
C ALA A 172 2.21 -21.88 14.51
N ALA A 173 2.10 -22.09 13.19
CA ALA A 173 2.61 -21.13 12.20
C ALA A 173 1.85 -19.78 12.26
N SER A 174 0.52 -19.83 12.39
CA SER A 174 -0.32 -18.62 12.53
C SER A 174 0.01 -17.84 13.80
N GLY A 175 0.18 -18.53 14.94
CA GLY A 175 0.59 -17.93 16.20
C GLY A 175 1.98 -17.25 16.09
N LEU A 176 2.92 -17.93 15.45
CA LEU A 176 4.26 -17.39 15.22
C LEU A 176 4.25 -16.15 14.31
N LEU A 177 3.49 -16.21 13.21
CA LEU A 177 3.29 -15.06 12.31
C LEU A 177 2.62 -13.88 13.02
N LEU A 178 1.62 -14.15 13.87
CA LEU A 178 0.95 -13.11 14.64
C LEU A 178 1.90 -12.43 15.62
N VAL A 179 2.61 -13.20 16.46
CA VAL A 179 3.54 -12.64 17.44
C VAL A 179 4.66 -11.86 16.78
N LEU A 180 5.31 -12.44 15.76
CA LEU A 180 6.42 -11.77 15.07
C LEU A 180 5.90 -10.63 14.17
N GLY A 181 4.71 -10.74 13.59
CA GLY A 181 4.06 -9.64 12.88
C GLY A 181 3.78 -8.44 13.79
N CYS A 182 3.25 -8.69 14.99
CA CYS A 182 3.07 -7.63 16.01
C CYS A 182 4.41 -6.99 16.40
N THR A 183 5.49 -7.76 16.55
CA THR A 183 6.82 -7.17 16.80
C THR A 183 7.29 -6.32 15.62
N GLY A 184 7.06 -6.76 14.37
CA GLY A 184 7.34 -5.97 13.16
C GLY A 184 6.59 -4.64 13.15
N ILE A 185 5.32 -4.62 13.55
CA ILE A 185 4.54 -3.38 13.71
C ILE A 185 5.11 -2.52 14.83
N ALA A 186 5.43 -3.12 15.99
CA ALA A 186 5.92 -2.44 17.18
C ALA A 186 7.24 -1.69 16.95
N THR A 187 8.08 -2.14 16.01
CA THR A 187 9.30 -1.38 15.63
C THR A 187 9.00 0.02 15.09
N ASN A 188 7.76 0.27 14.66
CA ASN A 188 7.30 1.56 14.18
C ASN A 188 6.46 2.34 15.22
N ALA A 189 6.46 1.92 16.49
CA ALA A 189 5.64 2.51 17.55
C ALA A 189 5.87 4.03 17.71
N ILE A 190 7.12 4.48 17.56
CA ILE A 190 7.49 5.90 17.62
C ILE A 190 6.73 6.75 16.60
N LYS A 191 6.38 6.19 15.42
CA LYS A 191 5.57 6.88 14.41
C LYS A 191 4.08 6.63 14.60
N LEU A 192 3.70 5.42 14.95
CA LEU A 192 2.30 5.00 15.01
C LEU A 192 1.57 5.59 16.20
N LEU A 193 2.17 5.59 17.40
CA LEU A 193 1.51 6.06 18.62
C LEU A 193 1.13 7.55 18.54
N PRO A 194 2.04 8.47 18.18
CA PRO A 194 1.68 9.87 18.03
C PRO A 194 0.65 10.10 16.90
N THR A 195 0.75 9.35 15.80
CA THR A 195 -0.22 9.45 14.71
C THR A 195 -1.63 9.02 15.18
N PHE A 196 -1.71 7.95 15.96
CA PHE A 196 -2.96 7.47 16.54
C PHE A 196 -3.55 8.46 17.53
N GLU A 197 -2.72 9.03 18.42
CA GLU A 197 -3.14 10.05 19.39
C GLU A 197 -3.65 11.33 18.71
N TYR A 198 -3.02 11.72 17.58
CA TYR A 198 -3.42 12.93 16.84
C TYR A 198 -4.63 12.72 15.91
N THR A 199 -4.94 11.49 15.53
CA THR A 199 -6.02 11.17 14.57
C THR A 199 -7.37 11.82 14.94
N PRO A 200 -7.83 11.85 16.21
CA PRO A 200 -9.08 12.51 16.59
C PRO A 200 -9.13 14.02 16.31
N TYR A 201 -7.97 14.67 16.27
CA TYR A 201 -7.85 16.10 16.00
C TYR A 201 -7.65 16.44 14.51
N SER A 202 -7.61 15.43 13.66
CA SER A 202 -7.49 15.58 12.20
C SER A 202 -8.87 15.58 11.54
N MET A 203 -8.96 16.00 10.28
CA MET A 203 -10.19 15.92 9.47
C MET A 203 -10.79 14.49 9.39
N ARG A 204 -10.05 13.47 9.79
CA ARG A 204 -10.50 12.06 9.83
C ARG A 204 -11.03 11.64 11.19
N GLY A 205 -10.91 12.49 12.22
CA GLY A 205 -11.40 12.24 13.58
C GLY A 205 -12.89 12.49 13.79
N GLY A 206 -13.59 12.95 12.77
CA GLY A 206 -14.98 13.41 12.81
C GLY A 206 -15.07 14.92 12.81
N SER A 207 -16.17 15.47 12.31
CA SER A 207 -16.45 16.91 12.37
C SER A 207 -16.85 17.27 13.78
N THR A 208 -16.10 18.14 14.46
CA THR A 208 -16.49 18.75 15.73
C THR A 208 -17.54 19.86 15.54
N VAL A 209 -17.75 20.27 14.28
CA VAL A 209 -18.75 21.27 13.90
C VAL A 209 -19.52 20.70 12.72
N GLY A 210 -20.66 20.09 12.98
CA GLY A 210 -21.63 19.78 11.93
C GLY A 210 -22.08 21.09 11.29
N ALA A 211 -22.15 21.15 9.97
CA ALA A 211 -22.62 22.33 9.24
C ALA A 211 -24.03 22.82 9.69
N ASP A 212 -24.77 21.95 10.38
CA ASP A 212 -26.16 22.20 10.86
C ASP A 212 -26.33 22.05 12.37
N GLY A 213 -25.27 22.10 13.19
CA GLY A 213 -25.41 21.98 14.66
C GLY A 213 -25.95 20.62 15.14
N SER A 214 -26.03 19.61 14.28
CA SER A 214 -26.45 18.26 14.60
C SER A 214 -25.27 17.37 14.93
N LYS A 215 -25.42 16.62 16.01
CA LYS A 215 -24.59 15.58 16.62
C LYS A 215 -23.28 15.21 15.91
N GLU A 216 -22.20 15.20 16.72
CA GLU A 216 -20.90 14.55 16.42
C GLU A 216 -21.10 13.21 15.68
N THR A 217 -20.83 13.19 14.39
CA THR A 217 -20.73 11.93 13.65
C THR A 217 -19.33 11.38 13.85
N LYS A 218 -19.22 10.24 14.49
CA LYS A 218 -17.96 9.49 14.58
C LYS A 218 -17.66 8.90 13.20
N GLY A 219 -16.88 9.59 12.38
CA GLY A 219 -16.45 9.11 11.07
C GLY A 219 -16.39 10.23 10.02
N LEU A 220 -15.96 9.87 8.81
CA LEU A 220 -15.96 10.76 7.66
C LEU A 220 -17.39 10.96 7.16
N ASP A 221 -17.71 12.18 6.74
CA ASP A 221 -18.93 12.46 6.00
C ASP A 221 -18.96 11.62 4.71
N LEU A 222 -20.16 11.15 4.32
CA LEU A 222 -20.34 10.28 3.16
C LEU A 222 -19.88 10.96 1.87
N ASP A 223 -20.23 12.23 1.69
CA ASP A 223 -19.86 13.01 0.52
C ASP A 223 -18.34 13.15 0.39
N TYR A 224 -17.64 13.41 1.51
CA TYR A 224 -16.19 13.44 1.55
C TYR A 224 -15.57 12.05 1.29
N ALA A 225 -16.16 10.98 1.85
CA ALA A 225 -15.64 9.62 1.69
C ALA A 225 -15.77 9.11 0.25
N THR A 226 -16.79 9.58 -0.47
CA THR A 226 -17.10 9.17 -1.86
C THR A 226 -16.60 10.15 -2.91
N ALA A 227 -16.12 11.33 -2.53
CA ALA A 227 -15.69 12.39 -3.45
C ALA A 227 -14.60 11.95 -4.47
N TRP A 228 -13.84 10.90 -4.15
CA TRP A 228 -12.77 10.35 -4.99
C TRP A 228 -13.08 8.93 -5.48
N SER A 229 -14.36 8.58 -5.58
CA SER A 229 -14.78 7.29 -6.10
C SER A 229 -14.61 7.23 -7.62
N TYR A 230 -14.16 6.07 -8.13
CA TYR A 230 -14.09 5.83 -9.56
C TYR A 230 -15.49 5.75 -10.18
N GLY A 231 -15.70 6.51 -11.25
CA GLY A 231 -16.82 6.32 -12.15
C GLY A 231 -16.64 5.05 -13.02
N TRP A 232 -17.74 4.53 -13.57
CA TRP A 232 -17.66 3.38 -14.48
C TRP A 232 -16.80 3.66 -15.72
N GLU A 233 -16.80 4.89 -16.18
CA GLU A 233 -16.05 5.35 -17.36
C GLU A 233 -14.53 5.41 -17.07
N GLU A 234 -14.14 5.52 -15.79
CA GLU A 234 -12.74 5.59 -15.38
C GLU A 234 -12.09 4.20 -15.19
N LEU A 235 -12.90 3.12 -15.15
CA LEU A 235 -12.39 1.77 -14.98
C LEU A 235 -11.32 1.36 -16.02
N PRO A 236 -11.41 1.76 -17.31
CA PRO A 236 -10.38 1.47 -18.28
C PRO A 236 -8.99 2.02 -17.91
N ASN A 237 -8.90 3.06 -17.07
CA ASN A 237 -7.63 3.58 -16.57
C ASN A 237 -6.80 2.54 -15.78
N LEU A 238 -7.46 1.50 -15.25
CA LEU A 238 -6.76 0.40 -14.56
C LEU A 238 -5.91 -0.45 -15.52
N LEU A 239 -6.30 -0.49 -16.79
CA LEU A 239 -5.64 -1.27 -17.84
C LEU A 239 -4.80 -0.41 -18.79
N ILE A 240 -5.33 0.76 -19.14
CA ILE A 240 -4.72 1.66 -20.13
C ILE A 240 -4.43 2.99 -19.43
N PRO A 241 -3.14 3.35 -19.24
CA PRO A 241 -2.78 4.63 -18.63
C PRO A 241 -3.38 5.80 -19.41
N ASN A 242 -3.90 6.78 -18.69
CA ASN A 242 -4.45 8.02 -19.24
C ASN A 242 -5.63 7.83 -20.20
N PHE A 243 -6.39 6.74 -20.08
CA PHE A 243 -7.55 6.49 -20.95
C PHE A 243 -8.61 7.61 -20.87
N ASN A 244 -8.93 8.05 -19.65
CA ASN A 244 -9.87 9.15 -19.38
C ASN A 244 -9.14 10.41 -18.87
N GLY A 245 -7.99 10.72 -19.40
CA GLY A 245 -7.20 11.86 -18.99
C GLY A 245 -5.89 11.47 -18.33
N GLY A 246 -5.16 12.45 -17.86
CA GLY A 246 -3.83 12.27 -17.29
C GLY A 246 -3.73 12.67 -15.83
N SER A 247 -2.55 13.10 -15.45
CA SER A 247 -2.28 13.66 -14.12
C SER A 247 -2.97 15.00 -13.95
N SER A 248 -3.54 15.25 -12.77
CA SER A 248 -4.05 16.60 -12.39
C SER A 248 -2.98 17.71 -12.43
N ALA A 249 -1.71 17.35 -12.56
CA ALA A 249 -0.59 18.26 -12.81
C ALA A 249 -0.13 18.27 -14.29
N GLY A 250 -0.85 17.59 -15.18
CA GLY A 250 -0.60 17.61 -16.62
C GLY A 250 -1.14 18.89 -17.26
N SER A 251 -0.45 19.37 -18.31
CA SER A 251 -0.98 20.43 -19.16
C SER A 251 -1.95 19.85 -20.19
N VAL A 252 -3.00 20.57 -20.47
CA VAL A 252 -3.96 20.26 -21.55
C VAL A 252 -3.44 20.88 -22.85
N ASP A 253 -3.50 20.16 -23.96
CA ASP A 253 -3.20 20.73 -25.28
C ASP A 253 -4.27 21.79 -25.62
N PRO A 254 -3.91 23.09 -25.65
CA PRO A 254 -4.90 24.15 -25.84
C PRO A 254 -5.61 24.08 -27.18
N ASP A 255 -4.97 23.50 -28.21
CA ASP A 255 -5.55 23.42 -29.56
C ASP A 255 -6.53 22.23 -29.71
N LYS A 256 -6.52 21.28 -28.76
CA LYS A 256 -7.40 20.09 -28.77
C LYS A 256 -8.46 20.11 -27.67
N SER A 257 -8.38 21.05 -26.74
CA SER A 257 -9.28 21.10 -25.59
C SER A 257 -10.57 21.83 -25.94
N GLU A 258 -11.69 21.12 -25.87
CA GLU A 258 -13.03 21.73 -26.00
C GLU A 258 -13.28 22.78 -24.92
N THR A 259 -12.77 22.56 -23.71
CA THR A 259 -12.89 23.53 -22.60
C THR A 259 -12.18 24.83 -22.91
N ILE A 260 -10.95 24.77 -23.45
CA ILE A 260 -10.23 25.99 -23.88
C ILE A 260 -10.97 26.69 -25.01
N ALA A 261 -11.45 25.94 -26.00
CA ALA A 261 -12.23 26.50 -27.10
C ALA A 261 -13.52 27.20 -26.64
N LEU A 262 -14.23 26.61 -25.67
CA LEU A 262 -15.39 27.23 -25.04
C LEU A 262 -15.04 28.51 -24.29
N LEU A 263 -13.96 28.53 -23.51
CA LEU A 263 -13.49 29.69 -22.79
C LEU A 263 -13.07 30.83 -23.74
N GLU A 264 -12.41 30.49 -24.86
CA GLU A 264 -12.06 31.46 -25.92
C GLU A 264 -13.33 32.03 -26.58
N SER A 265 -14.31 31.19 -26.89
CA SER A 265 -15.59 31.63 -27.47
C SER A 265 -16.40 32.51 -26.54
N ALA A 266 -16.27 32.30 -25.22
CA ALA A 266 -16.87 33.13 -24.17
C ALA A 266 -16.10 34.44 -23.93
N GLY A 267 -15.01 34.69 -24.66
CA GLY A 267 -14.22 35.92 -24.54
C GLY A 267 -13.40 36.01 -23.24
N GLN A 268 -13.07 34.89 -22.62
CA GLN A 268 -12.30 34.85 -21.37
C GLN A 268 -10.84 35.22 -21.64
N PRO A 269 -10.32 36.36 -21.12
CA PRO A 269 -8.95 36.73 -21.32
C PRO A 269 -8.00 35.67 -20.71
N GLY A 270 -7.00 35.23 -21.48
CA GLY A 270 -6.02 34.28 -20.98
C GLY A 270 -6.47 32.79 -20.96
N ALA A 271 -7.55 32.44 -21.66
CA ALA A 271 -8.03 31.07 -21.75
C ALA A 271 -6.92 30.05 -22.09
N ARG A 272 -6.04 30.36 -23.03
CA ARG A 272 -4.89 29.50 -23.39
C ARG A 272 -3.86 29.33 -22.27
N SER A 273 -3.64 30.37 -21.47
CA SER A 273 -2.70 30.28 -20.35
C SER A 273 -3.24 29.45 -19.18
N MET A 274 -4.54 29.16 -19.17
CA MET A 274 -5.15 28.25 -18.21
C MET A 274 -4.87 26.77 -18.51
N ALA A 275 -4.39 26.43 -19.70
CA ALA A 275 -4.14 25.05 -20.12
C ALA A 275 -3.20 24.30 -19.15
N ASP A 276 -2.23 25.00 -18.56
CA ASP A 276 -1.30 24.42 -17.58
C ASP A 276 -1.89 24.28 -16.16
N SER A 277 -3.04 24.87 -15.90
CA SER A 277 -3.70 24.90 -14.59
C SER A 277 -5.06 24.18 -14.55
N LEU A 278 -5.59 23.77 -15.70
CA LEU A 278 -6.82 23.00 -15.77
C LEU A 278 -6.56 21.57 -15.30
N PRO A 279 -7.36 21.08 -14.33
CA PRO A 279 -7.33 19.66 -13.99
C PRO A 279 -7.78 18.84 -15.21
N MET A 280 -7.03 17.79 -15.52
CA MET A 280 -7.36 16.85 -16.61
C MET A 280 -8.47 15.87 -16.16
N TYR A 281 -9.64 16.38 -15.78
CA TYR A 281 -10.84 15.60 -15.50
C TYR A 281 -11.92 15.91 -16.51
#